data_2489b60c1020ac32615a4b050b3438b3
#
_entry.id   2489b60c1020ac32615a4b050b3438b3
#
_cell.length_a   1.000
_cell.length_b   1.000
_cell.length_c   1.000
_cell.angle_alpha   90.00
_cell.angle_beta   90.00
_cell.angle_gamma   90.00
#
_symmetry.space_group_name_H-M   'P 1'
#
loop_
_entity.id
_entity.type
_entity.pdbx_description
1 polymer ?
#
loop_
_entity_poly.entity_id
_entity_poly.type
_entity_poly.pdbx_seq_one_letter_code
_entity_poly.pdbx_strand_id
1 'polypeptide(L)'
;MKRTLSILLTIAMIISLIPAVFAADVPTMSTTVDKTEVQPGDTITLTLSIDKTITNLNNWEWAIYFDKTAYVKTSGELEPGCMSGTGTTGAVGDNVDILGKNAIRVSGLSTTGDPVTLNAGKIATVTFTATENITAENARIEVKTEALPDYDTLKDNDVK
;
A
#
# COMPACT_ATOMS: atom_id res chain seq x y z
N MET A 1 31.11 20.33 14.68
CA MET A 1 29.89 20.81 14.02
C MET A 1 29.37 19.66 13.14
N LYS A 2 28.38 18.94 13.62
CA LYS A 2 27.73 17.88 12.84
C LYS A 2 26.84 18.58 11.80
N ARG A 3 27.17 18.48 10.52
CA ARG A 3 26.30 18.94 9.44
C ARG A 3 25.13 17.97 9.35
N THR A 4 23.97 18.38 9.84
CA THR A 4 22.71 17.67 9.59
C THR A 4 22.43 17.80 8.10
N LEU A 5 22.65 16.71 7.35
CA LEU A 5 22.27 16.62 5.96
C LEU A 5 20.78 16.30 5.95
N SER A 6 19.94 17.31 5.76
CA SER A 6 18.50 17.11 5.54
C SER A 6 18.33 16.55 4.14
N ILE A 7 17.87 15.30 4.04
CA ILE A 7 17.60 14.66 2.76
C ILE A 7 16.14 14.94 2.43
N LEU A 8 15.91 15.75 1.39
CA LEU A 8 14.57 16.00 0.88
C LEU A 8 14.06 14.73 0.16
N LEU A 9 13.20 14.01 0.83
CA LEU A 9 12.57 12.82 0.27
C LEU A 9 11.41 13.24 -0.63
N THR A 10 11.63 13.27 -1.92
CA THR A 10 10.54 13.40 -2.88
C THR A 10 9.89 12.02 -3.03
N ILE A 11 8.87 11.74 -2.22
CA ILE A 11 7.98 10.61 -2.50
C ILE A 11 7.21 11.01 -3.76
N ALA A 12 7.68 10.54 -4.90
CA ALA A 12 6.95 10.67 -6.14
C ALA A 12 5.72 9.75 -6.06
N MET A 13 4.60 10.31 -5.56
CA MET A 13 3.30 9.72 -5.83
C MET A 13 3.09 9.80 -7.34
N ILE A 14 3.26 8.69 -8.03
CA ILE A 14 2.75 8.56 -9.38
C ILE A 14 1.24 8.36 -9.23
N ILE A 15 0.53 9.49 -9.06
CA ILE A 15 -0.89 9.52 -9.36
C ILE A 15 -0.93 9.49 -10.87
N SER A 16 -1.24 8.33 -11.44
CA SER A 16 -1.60 8.25 -12.86
C SER A 16 -2.90 9.05 -13.02
N LEU A 17 -2.77 10.31 -13.45
CA LEU A 17 -3.88 11.11 -13.93
C LEU A 17 -4.36 10.47 -15.26
N ILE A 18 -5.26 9.52 -15.15
CA ILE A 18 -6.02 9.03 -16.30
C ILE A 18 -7.03 10.14 -16.63
N PRO A 19 -7.06 10.67 -17.88
CA PRO A 19 -8.04 11.65 -18.25
C PRO A 19 -9.44 11.05 -18.05
N ALA A 20 -10.27 11.76 -17.28
CA ALA A 20 -11.64 11.39 -16.96
C ALA A 20 -12.52 11.44 -18.20
N VAL A 21 -12.57 10.36 -18.94
CA VAL A 21 -13.60 10.12 -19.95
C VAL A 21 -14.20 8.75 -19.63
N PHE A 22 -15.36 8.74 -18.98
CA PHE A 22 -16.20 7.57 -18.66
C PHE A 22 -15.66 6.57 -17.59
N ALA A 23 -15.08 7.03 -16.51
CA ALA A 23 -14.84 6.17 -15.36
C ALA A 23 -15.67 6.62 -14.15
N ALA A 24 -16.99 6.54 -14.25
CA ALA A 24 -17.88 7.08 -13.22
C ALA A 24 -17.87 6.25 -11.93
N ASP A 25 -17.22 5.07 -11.86
CA ASP A 25 -17.40 4.22 -10.69
C ASP A 25 -16.23 3.28 -10.30
N VAL A 26 -15.06 3.47 -10.87
CA VAL A 26 -13.90 2.64 -10.50
C VAL A 26 -13.34 3.09 -9.13
N PRO A 27 -13.20 2.17 -8.16
CA PRO A 27 -12.56 2.48 -6.89
C PRO A 27 -11.10 2.93 -7.08
N THR A 28 -10.72 3.99 -6.39
CA THR A 28 -9.35 4.51 -6.44
C THR A 28 -8.64 4.25 -5.12
N MET A 29 -7.47 3.61 -5.20
CA MET A 29 -6.57 3.48 -4.06
C MET A 29 -5.78 4.78 -3.90
N SER A 30 -5.64 5.24 -2.67
CA SER A 30 -4.77 6.33 -2.29
C SER A 30 -3.78 5.91 -1.22
N THR A 31 -2.61 6.53 -1.28
CA THR A 31 -1.54 6.31 -0.32
C THR A 31 -1.08 7.64 0.23
N THR A 32 -0.99 7.76 1.53
CA THR A 32 -0.43 8.95 2.20
C THR A 32 0.67 8.56 3.17
N VAL A 33 1.60 9.47 3.38
CA VAL A 33 2.64 9.35 4.41
C VAL A 33 2.57 10.54 5.35
N ASP A 34 2.91 10.32 6.60
CA ASP A 34 2.88 11.35 7.65
C ASP A 34 4.08 12.32 7.57
N LYS A 35 5.16 11.92 6.89
CA LYS A 35 6.37 12.73 6.70
C LYS A 35 6.88 12.65 5.27
N THR A 36 7.29 13.77 4.71
CA THR A 36 7.90 13.88 3.38
C THR A 36 9.42 14.07 3.42
N GLU A 37 9.95 14.48 4.56
CA GLU A 37 11.39 14.57 4.82
C GLU A 37 11.76 13.55 5.89
N VAL A 38 12.74 12.71 5.61
CA VAL A 38 13.14 11.60 6.47
C VAL A 38 14.64 11.64 6.71
N GLN A 39 15.03 11.44 7.98
CA GLN A 39 16.41 11.29 8.41
C GLN A 39 16.63 9.90 9.00
N PRO A 40 17.89 9.44 9.10
CA PRO A 40 18.18 8.20 9.81
C PRO A 40 17.57 8.17 11.21
N GLY A 41 16.87 7.07 11.53
CA GLY A 41 16.17 6.89 12.79
C GLY A 41 14.74 7.45 12.82
N ASP A 42 14.31 8.20 11.82
CA ASP A 42 12.93 8.67 11.73
C ASP A 42 11.96 7.50 11.50
N THR A 43 10.79 7.65 12.11
CA THR A 43 9.66 6.77 11.85
C THR A 43 8.70 7.45 10.89
N ILE A 44 8.25 6.72 9.88
CA ILE A 44 7.22 7.15 8.91
C ILE A 44 6.06 6.16 8.91
N THR A 45 4.85 6.69 8.78
CA THR A 45 3.62 5.89 8.68
C THR A 45 3.00 6.06 7.30
N LEU A 46 2.90 4.94 6.59
CA LEU A 46 2.19 4.82 5.34
C LEU A 46 0.74 4.43 5.62
N THR A 47 -0.20 5.18 5.09
CA THR A 47 -1.64 4.87 5.17
C THR A 47 -2.17 4.52 3.79
N LEU A 48 -2.83 3.38 3.68
CA LEU A 48 -3.53 2.91 2.49
C LEU A 48 -5.02 3.15 2.67
N SER A 49 -5.66 3.72 1.66
CA SER A 49 -7.10 4.01 1.67
C SER A 49 -7.72 3.72 0.30
N ILE A 50 -9.02 3.48 0.29
CA ILE A 50 -9.81 3.34 -0.92
C ILE A 50 -11.03 4.28 -0.84
N ASP A 51 -11.37 4.93 -1.94
CA ASP A 51 -12.42 5.96 -1.97
C ASP A 51 -13.84 5.38 -2.03
N LYS A 52 -13.99 4.13 -2.51
CA LYS A 52 -15.29 3.47 -2.67
C LYS A 52 -15.24 2.03 -2.18
N THR A 53 -16.38 1.56 -1.69
CA THR A 53 -16.57 0.17 -1.29
C THR A 53 -16.52 -0.75 -2.51
N ILE A 54 -15.78 -1.85 -2.39
CA ILE A 54 -15.71 -2.93 -3.39
C ILE A 54 -16.43 -4.15 -2.83
N THR A 55 -17.37 -4.67 -3.57
CA THR A 55 -18.15 -5.87 -3.20
C THR A 55 -17.78 -7.06 -4.06
N ASN A 56 -18.19 -8.26 -3.64
CA ASN A 56 -18.00 -9.50 -4.38
C ASN A 56 -16.54 -9.89 -4.63
N LEU A 57 -15.66 -9.57 -3.67
CA LEU A 57 -14.26 -9.99 -3.72
C LEU A 57 -14.10 -11.39 -3.12
N ASN A 58 -13.32 -12.26 -3.76
CA ASN A 58 -12.82 -13.48 -3.13
C ASN A 58 -11.52 -13.21 -2.36
N ASN A 59 -10.68 -12.37 -2.93
CA ASN A 59 -9.43 -11.90 -2.31
C ASN A 59 -9.05 -10.51 -2.85
N TRP A 60 -8.13 -9.86 -2.19
CA TRP A 60 -7.46 -8.67 -2.66
C TRP A 60 -6.05 -8.61 -2.07
N GLU A 61 -5.13 -7.97 -2.77
CA GLU A 61 -3.76 -7.84 -2.35
C GLU A 61 -3.12 -6.55 -2.89
N TRP A 62 -2.34 -5.89 -2.03
CA TRP A 62 -1.45 -4.80 -2.39
C TRP A 62 -0.03 -5.15 -1.97
N ALA A 63 0.94 -4.74 -2.78
CA ALA A 63 2.35 -4.87 -2.46
C ALA A 63 2.97 -3.48 -2.22
N ILE A 64 3.66 -3.34 -1.10
CA ILE A 64 4.42 -2.14 -0.74
C ILE A 64 5.88 -2.47 -0.94
N TYR A 65 6.46 -1.96 -2.02
CA TYR A 65 7.88 -2.13 -2.35
C TYR A 65 8.73 -1.05 -1.69
N PHE A 66 9.84 -1.43 -1.12
CA PHE A 66 10.80 -0.53 -0.50
C PHE A 66 12.21 -1.11 -0.53
N ASP A 67 13.22 -0.27 -0.30
CA ASP A 67 14.59 -0.72 -0.13
C ASP A 67 14.84 -1.08 1.33
N LYS A 68 15.17 -2.35 1.59
CA LYS A 68 15.47 -2.85 2.94
C LYS A 68 16.77 -2.28 3.54
N THR A 69 17.63 -1.66 2.71
CA THR A 69 18.80 -0.94 3.22
C THR A 69 18.40 0.44 3.75
N ALA A 70 17.32 1.04 3.20
CA ALA A 70 16.79 2.33 3.63
C ALA A 70 15.79 2.24 4.77
N TYR A 71 14.99 1.17 4.81
CA TYR A 71 13.88 1.05 5.76
C TYR A 71 13.78 -0.33 6.41
N VAL A 72 13.32 -0.32 7.65
CA VAL A 72 12.86 -1.51 8.36
C VAL A 72 11.39 -1.33 8.71
N LYS A 73 10.53 -2.30 8.34
CA LYS A 73 9.14 -2.34 8.83
C LYS A 73 9.14 -2.58 10.33
N THR A 74 8.48 -1.72 11.08
CA THR A 74 8.36 -1.83 12.55
C THR A 74 6.97 -2.27 12.99
N SER A 75 5.93 -1.92 12.23
CA SER A 75 4.57 -2.41 12.46
C SER A 75 3.75 -2.38 11.19
N GLY A 76 2.59 -3.05 11.23
CA GLY A 76 1.61 -2.98 10.16
C GLY A 76 0.31 -3.62 10.65
N GLU A 77 -0.80 -2.97 10.37
CA GLU A 77 -2.13 -3.43 10.80
C GLU A 77 -3.20 -3.06 9.77
N LEU A 78 -4.21 -3.90 9.67
CA LEU A 78 -5.43 -3.58 8.95
C LEU A 78 -6.34 -2.71 9.84
N GLU A 79 -7.05 -1.77 9.22
CA GLU A 79 -8.06 -1.00 9.92
C GLU A 79 -9.20 -1.92 10.35
N PRO A 80 -9.60 -1.88 11.64
CA PRO A 80 -10.77 -2.62 12.10
C PRO A 80 -12.02 -2.28 11.29
N GLY A 81 -12.66 -3.31 10.73
CA GLY A 81 -13.86 -3.13 9.91
C GLY A 81 -13.60 -2.71 8.46
N CYS A 82 -12.34 -2.65 8.00
CA CYS A 82 -12.05 -2.41 6.58
C CYS A 82 -12.65 -3.48 5.65
N MET A 83 -12.91 -4.66 6.18
CA MET A 83 -13.58 -5.75 5.48
C MET A 83 -14.84 -6.20 6.21
N SER A 84 -15.81 -6.69 5.45
CA SER A 84 -17.04 -7.32 5.97
C SER A 84 -17.43 -8.51 5.11
N GLY A 85 -18.16 -9.46 5.72
CA GLY A 85 -18.59 -10.73 5.12
C GLY A 85 -18.26 -11.92 6.01
N THR A 86 -18.79 -13.08 5.67
CA THR A 86 -18.56 -14.32 6.42
C THR A 86 -17.15 -14.83 6.13
N GLY A 87 -16.41 -15.20 7.19
CA GLY A 87 -15.09 -15.79 7.04
C GLY A 87 -14.03 -14.82 6.50
N THR A 88 -14.19 -13.50 6.70
CA THR A 88 -13.17 -12.52 6.32
C THR A 88 -11.93 -12.68 7.19
N THR A 89 -10.77 -12.71 6.54
CA THR A 89 -9.47 -12.63 7.19
C THR A 89 -8.52 -11.80 6.35
N GLY A 90 -7.57 -11.15 6.98
CA GLY A 90 -6.57 -10.38 6.28
C GLY A 90 -5.40 -10.01 7.20
N ALA A 91 -4.34 -9.54 6.59
CA ALA A 91 -3.13 -9.18 7.31
C ALA A 91 -2.28 -8.15 6.56
N VAL A 92 -1.46 -7.45 7.33
CA VAL A 92 -0.25 -6.78 6.84
C VAL A 92 0.92 -7.73 7.10
N GLY A 93 1.36 -8.40 6.05
CA GLY A 93 2.41 -9.42 6.13
C GLY A 93 3.77 -8.85 6.51
N ASP A 94 4.71 -9.75 6.73
CA ASP A 94 6.12 -9.41 6.87
C ASP A 94 6.78 -9.26 5.49
N ASN A 95 8.05 -8.91 5.52
CA ASN A 95 8.87 -8.79 4.32
C ASN A 95 8.84 -10.08 3.50
N VAL A 96 8.43 -9.98 2.26
CA VAL A 96 8.45 -11.07 1.29
C VAL A 96 9.20 -10.64 0.04
N ASP A 97 9.77 -11.61 -0.67
CA ASP A 97 10.32 -11.36 -1.99
C ASP A 97 9.20 -11.54 -3.03
N ILE A 98 8.86 -10.46 -3.71
CA ILE A 98 7.94 -10.49 -4.84
C ILE A 98 8.75 -10.12 -6.09
N LEU A 99 8.93 -11.06 -6.99
CA LEU A 99 9.66 -10.88 -8.25
C LEU A 99 11.08 -10.32 -8.05
N GLY A 100 11.79 -10.76 -7.02
CA GLY A 100 13.14 -10.32 -6.70
C GLY A 100 13.21 -8.96 -5.98
N LYS A 101 12.06 -8.42 -5.52
CA LYS A 101 11.98 -7.17 -4.77
C LYS A 101 11.42 -7.40 -3.38
N ASN A 102 11.97 -6.69 -2.39
CA ASN A 102 11.39 -6.71 -1.07
C ASN A 102 10.05 -6.00 -1.06
N ALA A 103 9.05 -6.66 -0.55
CA ALA A 103 7.71 -6.11 -0.44
C ALA A 103 7.05 -6.51 0.87
N ILE A 104 6.09 -5.70 1.30
CA ILE A 104 5.12 -6.05 2.33
C ILE A 104 3.80 -6.29 1.62
N ARG A 105 3.18 -7.44 1.88
CA ARG A 105 1.83 -7.72 1.41
C ARG A 105 0.80 -7.15 2.38
N VAL A 106 -0.18 -6.46 1.83
CA VAL A 106 -1.42 -6.09 2.52
C VAL A 106 -2.54 -6.80 1.81
N SER A 107 -3.18 -7.75 2.45
CA SER A 107 -4.12 -8.64 1.79
C SER A 107 -5.32 -8.99 2.65
N GLY A 108 -6.39 -9.40 1.99
CA GLY A 108 -7.57 -9.98 2.61
C GLY A 108 -8.23 -11.00 1.70
N LEU A 109 -8.90 -11.96 2.32
CA LEU A 109 -9.57 -13.04 1.60
C LEU A 109 -10.79 -13.56 2.36
N SER A 110 -11.63 -14.31 1.64
CA SER A 110 -12.66 -15.15 2.22
C SER A 110 -12.09 -16.55 2.52
N THR A 111 -12.33 -17.05 3.71
CA THR A 111 -11.99 -18.44 4.11
C THR A 111 -13.15 -19.41 3.88
N THR A 112 -14.35 -18.94 3.61
CA THR A 112 -15.55 -19.75 3.39
C THR A 112 -15.90 -19.89 1.90
N GLY A 113 -15.28 -19.11 1.03
CA GLY A 113 -15.63 -19.01 -0.38
C GLY A 113 -16.80 -18.04 -0.65
N ASP A 114 -17.42 -17.49 0.38
CA ASP A 114 -18.41 -16.42 0.21
C ASP A 114 -17.73 -15.12 -0.15
N PRO A 115 -18.31 -14.28 -1.02
CA PRO A 115 -17.72 -12.99 -1.37
C PRO A 115 -17.60 -12.08 -0.16
N VAL A 116 -16.49 -11.36 -0.09
CA VAL A 116 -16.25 -10.33 0.92
C VAL A 116 -16.39 -8.93 0.34
N THR A 117 -16.60 -7.96 1.21
CA THR A 117 -16.67 -6.55 0.87
C THR A 117 -15.48 -5.83 1.48
N LEU A 118 -14.76 -5.06 0.68
CA LEU A 118 -13.74 -4.11 1.13
C LEU A 118 -14.41 -2.74 1.25
N ASN A 119 -14.48 -2.23 2.48
CA ASN A 119 -15.20 -0.99 2.77
C ASN A 119 -14.35 0.24 2.41
N ALA A 120 -15.01 1.30 1.89
CA ALA A 120 -14.36 2.58 1.65
C ALA A 120 -13.74 3.16 2.92
N GLY A 121 -12.65 3.88 2.77
CA GLY A 121 -11.90 4.51 3.87
C GLY A 121 -10.50 3.96 4.03
N LYS A 122 -9.96 4.08 5.23
CA LYS A 122 -8.64 3.54 5.57
C LYS A 122 -8.68 2.03 5.58
N ILE A 123 -7.71 1.40 4.96
CA ILE A 123 -7.60 -0.05 4.85
C ILE A 123 -6.48 -0.59 5.74
N ALA A 124 -5.32 0.08 5.71
CA ALA A 124 -4.17 -0.37 6.49
C ALA A 124 -3.23 0.79 6.81
N THR A 125 -2.43 0.57 7.85
CA THR A 125 -1.25 1.37 8.13
C THR A 125 -0.02 0.48 8.17
N VAL A 126 1.12 1.01 7.69
CA VAL A 126 2.42 0.35 7.78
C VAL A 126 3.43 1.37 8.25
N THR A 127 4.15 1.05 9.32
CA THR A 127 5.16 1.92 9.91
C THR A 127 6.55 1.39 9.59
N PHE A 128 7.41 2.29 9.17
CA PHE A 128 8.81 2.03 8.85
C PHE A 128 9.71 2.91 9.72
N THR A 129 10.89 2.40 10.04
CA THR A 129 11.99 3.20 10.57
C THR A 129 13.08 3.32 9.51
N ALA A 130 13.51 4.55 9.25
CA ALA A 130 14.63 4.82 8.35
C ALA A 130 15.95 4.38 8.97
N THR A 131 16.77 3.69 8.20
CA THR A 131 18.09 3.22 8.64
C THR A 131 19.16 4.31 8.47
N GLU A 132 20.35 4.06 8.99
CA GLU A 132 21.53 4.93 8.76
C GLU A 132 21.96 4.97 7.28
N ASN A 133 21.50 4.01 6.46
CA ASN A 133 21.86 3.90 5.06
C ASN A 133 20.84 4.57 4.10
N ILE A 134 19.87 5.30 4.63
CA ILE A 134 18.89 5.99 3.81
C ILE A 134 19.55 7.10 2.99
N THR A 135 19.23 7.15 1.71
CA THR A 135 19.69 8.17 0.74
C THR A 135 18.52 8.63 -0.12
N ALA A 136 18.67 9.73 -0.84
CA ALA A 136 17.64 10.19 -1.77
C ALA A 136 17.31 9.17 -2.88
N GLU A 137 18.26 8.28 -3.20
CA GLU A 137 18.11 7.29 -4.27
C GLU A 137 17.30 6.06 -3.82
N ASN A 138 17.48 5.62 -2.55
CA ASN A 138 16.84 4.41 -2.02
C ASN A 138 15.63 4.69 -1.11
N ALA A 139 15.30 5.93 -0.85
CA ALA A 139 14.24 6.35 0.06
C ALA A 139 12.81 6.18 -0.50
N ARG A 140 12.69 5.69 -1.75
CA ARG A 140 11.40 5.53 -2.42
C ARG A 140 10.63 4.33 -1.87
N ILE A 141 9.34 4.57 -1.53
CA ILE A 141 8.35 3.52 -1.26
C ILE A 141 7.33 3.55 -2.39
N GLU A 142 7.01 2.40 -2.96
CA GLU A 142 6.07 2.24 -4.06
C GLU A 142 4.98 1.25 -3.67
N VAL A 143 3.72 1.63 -3.89
CA VAL A 143 2.57 0.73 -3.65
C VAL A 143 1.97 0.33 -4.97
N LYS A 144 1.75 -0.98 -5.16
CA LYS A 144 1.13 -1.55 -6.35
C LYS A 144 0.02 -2.51 -5.96
N THR A 145 -1.00 -2.56 -6.79
CA THR A 145 -1.97 -3.65 -6.78
C THR A 145 -1.33 -4.82 -7.51
N GLU A 146 -1.04 -5.88 -6.78
CA GLU A 146 -0.55 -7.13 -7.36
C GLU A 146 -1.75 -8.05 -7.53
N ALA A 147 -2.04 -8.41 -8.78
CA ALA A 147 -3.02 -9.43 -9.17
C ALA A 147 -4.29 -9.52 -8.30
N LEU A 148 -5.33 -8.86 -8.72
CA LEU A 148 -6.69 -9.19 -8.29
C LEU A 148 -7.27 -10.17 -9.33
N PRO A 149 -7.04 -11.49 -9.21
CA PRO A 149 -7.36 -12.45 -10.29
C PRO A 149 -8.85 -12.52 -10.63
N ASP A 150 -9.73 -12.06 -9.75
CA ASP A 150 -11.19 -12.14 -9.94
C ASP A 150 -11.87 -10.77 -10.09
N TYR A 151 -11.09 -9.73 -10.31
CA TYR A 151 -11.63 -8.38 -10.43
C TYR A 151 -11.76 -7.99 -11.91
N ASP A 152 -12.77 -8.53 -12.59
CA ASP A 152 -12.98 -8.27 -14.01
C ASP A 152 -13.27 -6.79 -14.35
N THR A 153 -13.83 -6.04 -13.41
CA THR A 153 -14.13 -4.61 -13.61
C THR A 153 -12.89 -3.71 -13.51
N LEU A 154 -11.78 -4.15 -12.88
CA LEU A 154 -10.51 -3.41 -12.90
C LEU A 154 -9.62 -3.80 -14.09
N LYS A 155 -9.84 -4.95 -14.71
CA LYS A 155 -9.10 -5.39 -15.89
C LYS A 155 -9.35 -4.51 -17.11
N ASP A 156 -10.55 -3.99 -17.27
CA ASP A 156 -10.93 -3.19 -18.43
C ASP A 156 -10.42 -1.74 -18.39
N ASN A 157 -9.85 -1.32 -17.26
CA ASN A 157 -9.36 0.05 -17.09
C ASN A 157 -7.84 0.17 -17.06
N ASP A 158 -7.12 -0.76 -17.75
CA ASP A 158 -5.70 -0.57 -18.07
C ASP A 158 -4.93 0.24 -17.01
N VAL A 159 -4.77 -0.32 -15.83
CA VAL A 159 -3.68 0.13 -14.94
C VAL A 159 -2.40 -0.40 -15.57
N LYS A 160 -2.02 0.22 -16.70
CA LYS A 160 -0.73 0.05 -17.34
C LYS A 160 0.28 0.98 -16.72
#